data_111560a493eb4f98a1fccd15f0dde4e0
#
_entry.id   111560a493eb4f98a1fccd15f0dde4e0
#
_cell.length_a   1.000
_cell.length_b   1.000
_cell.length_c   1.000
_cell.angle_alpha   90.00
_cell.angle_beta   90.00
_cell.angle_gamma   90.00
#
_symmetry.space_group_name_H-M   'P 1'
#
loop_
_entity.id
_entity.type
_entity.pdbx_description
1 polymer ?
#
loop_
_entity_poly.entity_id
_entity_poly.type
_entity_poly.pdbx_seq_one_letter_code
_entity_poly.pdbx_strand_id
1 'polypeptide(L)'
;MGTTNFDELVAASLSLSGAFEFPAVARTAVADPGGGTGVIADAGMLQFVAVTSGNAAHVITLPSPTPGTIIILRNGATGYELRSSDPATVAINGGTGAGAESAVAANTMVIAVCTSVTTWQAIGLAGTTLAAVEAAA
;
A
#
# COMPACT_ATOMS: atom_id res chain seq x y z
N MET A 1 14.33 27.07 -21.78
CA MET A 1 14.28 27.05 -20.30
C MET A 1 14.83 25.72 -19.81
N GLY A 2 15.81 25.74 -18.95
CA GLY A 2 16.42 24.53 -18.42
C GLY A 2 15.55 23.89 -17.34
N THR A 3 15.67 22.57 -17.18
CA THR A 3 15.10 21.83 -16.07
C THR A 3 16.07 21.88 -14.89
N THR A 4 15.60 22.30 -13.70
CA THR A 4 16.37 22.25 -12.48
C THR A 4 16.02 20.97 -11.74
N ASN A 5 17.02 20.12 -11.52
CA ASN A 5 16.89 18.93 -10.67
C ASN A 5 17.47 19.25 -9.29
N PHE A 6 16.76 18.86 -8.25
CA PHE A 6 17.23 18.94 -6.88
C PHE A 6 17.51 17.52 -6.38
N ASP A 7 18.75 17.24 -6.04
CA ASP A 7 19.10 16.00 -5.35
C ASP A 7 18.64 16.05 -3.88
N GLU A 8 18.64 17.26 -3.32
CA GLU A 8 18.15 17.54 -1.98
C GLU A 8 17.52 18.93 -1.94
N LEU A 9 16.33 19.04 -1.34
CA LEU A 9 15.70 20.32 -1.04
C LEU A 9 15.69 20.53 0.48
N VAL A 10 16.52 21.45 0.96
CA VAL A 10 16.51 21.91 2.35
C VAL A 10 15.86 23.27 2.41
N ALA A 11 14.66 23.33 3.00
CA ALA A 11 13.91 24.57 3.14
C ALA A 11 13.21 24.63 4.51
N ALA A 12 13.15 25.82 5.10
CA ALA A 12 12.36 26.07 6.31
C ALA A 12 10.85 25.97 6.04
N SER A 13 10.43 26.27 4.81
CA SER A 13 9.05 26.11 4.34
C SER A 13 9.01 25.86 2.84
N LEU A 14 8.00 25.08 2.39
CA LEU A 14 7.67 24.90 0.98
C LEU A 14 6.33 25.55 0.72
N SER A 15 6.30 26.53 -0.20
CA SER A 15 5.06 27.14 -0.70
C SER A 15 4.85 26.75 -2.16
N LEU A 16 3.68 26.18 -2.44
CA LEU A 16 3.28 25.78 -3.78
C LEU A 16 2.13 26.67 -4.26
N SER A 17 2.26 27.20 -5.48
CA SER A 17 1.17 27.91 -6.16
C SER A 17 0.52 26.94 -7.16
N GLY A 18 -0.77 26.65 -6.98
CA GLY A 18 -1.53 25.72 -7.81
C GLY A 18 -1.89 24.42 -7.08
N ALA A 19 -2.45 23.48 -7.85
CA ALA A 19 -2.82 22.18 -7.31
C ALA A 19 -1.58 21.30 -7.07
N PHE A 20 -1.57 20.62 -5.94
CA PHE A 20 -0.63 19.55 -5.65
C PHE A 20 -1.37 18.22 -5.74
N GLU A 21 -1.00 17.38 -6.68
CA GLU A 21 -1.70 16.12 -6.94
C GLU A 21 -0.78 14.92 -6.72
N PHE A 22 -1.30 13.91 -6.05
CA PHE A 22 -0.69 12.59 -6.00
C PHE A 22 -1.41 11.69 -7.01
N PRO A 23 -0.77 11.24 -8.08
CA PRO A 23 -1.41 10.39 -9.07
C PRO A 23 -1.80 9.04 -8.47
N ALA A 24 -2.99 8.56 -8.81
CA ALA A 24 -3.38 7.20 -8.51
C ALA A 24 -2.66 6.21 -9.44
N VAL A 25 -2.13 5.15 -8.87
CA VAL A 25 -1.44 4.08 -9.60
C VAL A 25 -2.35 2.86 -9.65
N ALA A 26 -2.55 2.28 -10.83
CA ALA A 26 -3.29 1.03 -10.96
C ALA A 26 -2.40 -0.18 -10.66
N ARG A 27 -2.94 -1.14 -9.89
CA ARG A 27 -2.32 -2.44 -9.64
C ARG A 27 -3.34 -3.55 -9.83
N THR A 28 -2.88 -4.66 -10.39
CA THR A 28 -3.70 -5.87 -10.56
C THR A 28 -3.16 -6.93 -9.62
N ALA A 29 -4.01 -7.38 -8.71
CA ALA A 29 -3.68 -8.48 -7.81
C ALA A 29 -3.43 -9.77 -8.62
N VAL A 30 -2.44 -10.53 -8.23
CA VAL A 30 -2.00 -11.75 -8.91
C VAL A 30 -2.03 -12.95 -7.98
N ALA A 31 -2.07 -14.14 -8.54
CA ALA A 31 -2.09 -15.38 -7.75
C ALA A 31 -0.88 -15.44 -6.80
N ASP A 32 -1.09 -16.06 -5.63
CA ASP A 32 -0.02 -16.33 -4.66
C ASP A 32 1.20 -17.04 -5.34
N PRO A 33 2.42 -16.67 -4.98
CA PRO A 33 2.86 -15.80 -3.89
C PRO A 33 2.88 -14.30 -4.24
N GLY A 34 2.17 -13.83 -5.22
CA GLY A 34 2.18 -12.43 -5.64
C GLY A 34 3.31 -12.11 -6.62
N GLY A 35 3.55 -10.85 -6.88
CA GLY A 35 4.59 -10.37 -7.79
C GLY A 35 4.06 -9.56 -8.98
N GLY A 36 4.90 -9.27 -9.94
CA GLY A 36 4.52 -8.64 -11.19
C GLY A 36 3.67 -7.37 -11.03
N THR A 37 2.48 -7.37 -11.63
CA THR A 37 1.55 -6.23 -11.59
C THR A 37 0.90 -5.98 -10.22
N GLY A 38 1.00 -6.94 -9.29
CA GLY A 38 0.52 -6.82 -7.92
C GLY A 38 1.49 -6.11 -6.98
N VAL A 39 2.73 -5.87 -7.41
CA VAL A 39 3.72 -5.19 -6.56
C VAL A 39 3.56 -3.68 -6.62
N ILE A 40 3.45 -3.05 -5.46
CA ILE A 40 3.50 -1.60 -5.32
C ILE A 40 4.97 -1.19 -5.24
N ALA A 41 5.43 -0.40 -6.20
CA ALA A 41 6.79 0.12 -6.18
C ALA A 41 6.95 1.22 -5.12
N ASP A 42 8.16 1.39 -4.62
CA ASP A 42 8.50 2.53 -3.76
C ASP A 42 8.29 3.84 -4.53
N ALA A 43 7.42 4.68 -4.03
CA ALA A 43 7.02 5.92 -4.69
C ALA A 43 6.77 7.06 -3.70
N GLY A 44 7.72 7.27 -2.79
CA GLY A 44 7.68 8.40 -1.86
C GLY A 44 6.74 8.19 -0.67
N MET A 45 6.36 9.30 -0.01
CA MET A 45 5.67 9.29 1.28
C MET A 45 4.20 8.91 1.21
N LEU A 46 3.51 9.25 0.13
CA LEU A 46 2.07 9.02 -0.02
C LEU A 46 1.75 8.49 -1.42
N GLN A 47 1.02 7.40 -1.49
CA GLN A 47 0.60 6.80 -2.74
C GLN A 47 -0.86 6.37 -2.69
N PHE A 48 -1.61 6.66 -3.77
CA PHE A 48 -2.96 6.16 -3.98
C PHE A 48 -2.91 5.00 -4.98
N VAL A 49 -3.51 3.87 -4.61
CA VAL A 49 -3.49 2.64 -5.42
C VAL A 49 -4.90 2.18 -5.73
N ALA A 50 -5.24 2.15 -7.02
CA ALA A 50 -6.46 1.53 -7.51
C ALA A 50 -6.19 0.03 -7.74
N VAL A 51 -6.82 -0.83 -6.96
CA VAL A 51 -6.63 -2.28 -7.02
C VAL A 51 -7.72 -2.92 -7.87
N THR A 52 -7.31 -3.71 -8.85
CA THR A 52 -8.16 -4.65 -9.58
C THR A 52 -7.82 -6.06 -9.15
N SER A 53 -8.81 -6.84 -8.75
CA SER A 53 -8.65 -8.25 -8.42
C SER A 53 -9.70 -9.11 -9.12
N GLY A 54 -9.30 -10.23 -9.66
CA GLY A 54 -10.19 -11.24 -10.24
C GLY A 54 -10.54 -12.37 -9.27
N ASN A 55 -9.85 -12.44 -8.12
CA ASN A 55 -10.05 -13.49 -7.11
C ASN A 55 -9.67 -12.94 -5.73
N ALA A 56 -10.42 -13.30 -4.69
CA ALA A 56 -10.15 -12.85 -3.32
C ALA A 56 -8.81 -13.38 -2.75
N ALA A 57 -8.29 -14.47 -3.29
CA ALA A 57 -6.98 -15.03 -2.96
C ALA A 57 -5.84 -14.50 -3.84
N HIS A 58 -6.07 -13.44 -4.60
CA HIS A 58 -5.00 -12.77 -5.34
C HIS A 58 -4.35 -11.70 -4.47
N VAL A 59 -3.04 -11.55 -4.65
CA VAL A 59 -2.15 -10.80 -3.77
C VAL A 59 -1.79 -9.44 -4.34
N ILE A 60 -1.82 -8.43 -3.49
CA ILE A 60 -1.14 -7.13 -3.65
C ILE A 60 0.02 -7.09 -2.66
N THR A 61 1.21 -6.80 -3.14
CA THR A 61 2.42 -6.73 -2.31
C THR A 61 2.79 -5.28 -2.02
N LEU A 62 2.87 -4.93 -0.75
CA LEU A 62 3.36 -3.64 -0.28
C LEU A 62 4.85 -3.46 -0.61
N PRO A 63 5.33 -2.22 -0.80
CA PRO A 63 6.74 -1.96 -1.03
C PRO A 63 7.60 -2.29 0.20
N SER A 64 8.91 -2.20 0.03
CA SER A 64 9.84 -2.29 1.15
C SER A 64 9.50 -1.26 2.24
N PRO A 65 9.52 -1.64 3.52
CA PRO A 65 9.07 -0.75 4.59
C PRO A 65 10.02 0.43 4.79
N THR A 66 9.50 1.61 4.51
CA THR A 66 10.15 2.89 4.81
C THR A 66 9.27 3.64 5.81
N PRO A 67 9.71 3.84 7.07
CA PRO A 67 8.88 4.48 8.09
C PRO A 67 8.35 5.84 7.65
N GLY A 68 7.06 6.07 7.88
CA GLY A 68 6.35 7.27 7.46
C GLY A 68 5.65 7.16 6.10
N THR A 69 5.89 6.10 5.33
CA THR A 69 5.14 5.85 4.08
C THR A 69 3.68 5.54 4.39
N ILE A 70 2.79 6.15 3.62
CA ILE A 70 1.34 5.93 3.67
C ILE A 70 0.88 5.46 2.29
N ILE A 71 0.18 4.34 2.24
CA ILE A 71 -0.42 3.82 1.01
C ILE A 71 -1.93 3.69 1.24
N ILE A 72 -2.70 4.30 0.36
CA ILE A 72 -4.15 4.21 0.36
C ILE A 72 -4.56 3.35 -0.83
N LEU A 73 -5.15 2.19 -0.54
CA LEU A 73 -5.61 1.24 -1.55
C LEU A 73 -7.12 1.24 -1.63
N ARG A 74 -7.68 1.12 -2.83
CA ARG A 74 -9.11 0.98 -3.05
C ARG A 74 -9.36 -0.13 -4.07
N ASN A 75 -10.14 -1.14 -3.68
CA ASN A 75 -10.57 -2.20 -4.59
C ASN A 75 -12.07 -2.06 -4.96
N GLY A 76 -12.47 -2.82 -5.96
CA GLY A 76 -13.85 -2.94 -6.43
C GLY A 76 -14.59 -4.14 -5.82
N ALA A 77 -15.41 -4.79 -6.63
CA ALA A 77 -16.34 -5.85 -6.22
C ALA A 77 -15.68 -7.17 -5.80
N THR A 78 -14.37 -7.32 -6.00
CA THR A 78 -13.61 -8.51 -5.60
C THR A 78 -12.59 -8.14 -4.54
N GLY A 79 -12.49 -8.94 -3.47
CA GLY A 79 -11.46 -8.82 -2.45
C GLY A 79 -10.06 -9.18 -2.98
N TYR A 80 -9.07 -9.05 -2.14
CA TYR A 80 -7.69 -9.45 -2.41
C TYR A 80 -6.97 -9.74 -1.09
N GLU A 81 -5.77 -10.25 -1.17
CA GLU A 81 -4.87 -10.44 -0.03
C GLU A 81 -3.74 -9.41 -0.08
N LEU A 82 -3.46 -8.81 1.06
CA LEU A 82 -2.40 -7.83 1.23
C LEU A 82 -1.19 -8.51 1.86
N ARG A 83 -0.04 -8.44 1.19
CA ARG A 83 1.22 -9.06 1.59
C ARG A 83 2.31 -8.01 1.75
N SER A 84 3.20 -8.19 2.70
CA SER A 84 4.41 -7.36 2.80
C SER A 84 5.48 -7.81 1.79
N SER A 85 6.45 -6.97 1.53
CA SER A 85 7.57 -7.28 0.61
C SER A 85 8.44 -8.46 1.08
N ASP A 86 8.48 -8.70 2.39
CA ASP A 86 9.13 -9.85 3.02
C ASP A 86 8.26 -10.33 4.19
N PRO A 87 7.26 -11.18 3.93
CA PRO A 87 6.28 -11.55 4.94
C PRO A 87 6.88 -12.36 6.11
N ALA A 88 8.05 -12.95 5.94
CA ALA A 88 8.74 -13.66 7.03
C ALA A 88 9.25 -12.72 8.12
N THR A 89 9.60 -11.48 7.75
CA THR A 89 10.25 -10.52 8.66
C THR A 89 9.52 -9.19 8.80
N VAL A 90 8.65 -8.86 7.84
CA VAL A 90 7.88 -7.61 7.84
C VAL A 90 6.43 -7.89 8.14
N ALA A 91 5.97 -7.46 9.30
CA ALA A 91 4.62 -7.67 9.79
C ALA A 91 3.58 -6.76 9.13
N ILE A 92 2.36 -7.28 8.95
CA ILE A 92 1.14 -6.49 8.78
C ILE A 92 0.27 -6.72 10.01
N ASN A 93 -0.07 -5.66 10.73
CA ASN A 93 -0.88 -5.70 11.96
C ASN A 93 -0.35 -6.69 13.02
N GLY A 94 0.97 -6.90 13.05
CA GLY A 94 1.64 -7.78 13.99
C GLY A 94 1.82 -9.24 13.53
N GLY A 95 1.22 -9.62 12.39
CA GLY A 95 1.38 -10.97 11.84
C GLY A 95 2.56 -11.08 10.87
N THR A 96 3.29 -12.18 10.95
CA THR A 96 4.41 -12.54 10.07
C THR A 96 4.39 -14.05 9.80
N GLY A 97 5.05 -14.46 8.72
CA GLY A 97 5.20 -15.85 8.31
C GLY A 97 5.60 -15.92 6.84
N ALA A 98 6.22 -16.98 6.39
CA ALA A 98 6.75 -17.09 5.02
C ALA A 98 5.70 -16.90 3.91
N GLY A 99 4.42 -17.17 4.22
CA GLY A 99 3.29 -16.97 3.32
C GLY A 99 2.23 -16.02 3.89
N ALA A 100 2.58 -15.23 4.91
CA ALA A 100 1.59 -14.44 5.65
C ALA A 100 0.95 -13.33 4.80
N GLU A 101 -0.36 -13.28 4.82
CA GLU A 101 -1.22 -12.38 4.04
C GLU A 101 -2.42 -11.93 4.87
N SER A 102 -2.90 -10.73 4.61
CA SER A 102 -4.08 -10.15 5.26
C SER A 102 -5.22 -10.03 4.28
N ALA A 103 -6.34 -10.69 4.53
CA ALA A 103 -7.52 -10.62 3.68
C ALA A 103 -8.14 -9.22 3.67
N VAL A 104 -8.46 -8.71 2.50
CA VAL A 104 -9.17 -7.46 2.28
C VAL A 104 -10.47 -7.74 1.53
N ALA A 105 -11.58 -7.38 2.14
CA ALA A 105 -12.90 -7.58 1.56
C ALA A 105 -13.14 -6.72 0.30
N ALA A 106 -14.15 -7.10 -0.48
CA ALA A 106 -14.60 -6.30 -1.61
C ALA A 106 -15.06 -4.90 -1.19
N ASN A 107 -14.94 -3.93 -2.09
CA ASN A 107 -15.37 -2.53 -1.90
C ASN A 107 -14.78 -1.85 -0.66
N THR A 108 -13.57 -2.23 -0.28
CA THR A 108 -12.85 -1.71 0.89
C THR A 108 -11.78 -0.71 0.46
N MET A 109 -11.66 0.39 1.19
CA MET A 109 -10.48 1.24 1.16
C MET A 109 -9.58 0.85 2.32
N VAL A 110 -8.31 0.59 2.05
CA VAL A 110 -7.30 0.29 3.06
C VAL A 110 -6.35 1.47 3.17
N ILE A 111 -6.03 1.87 4.39
CA ILE A 111 -4.95 2.79 4.69
C ILE A 111 -3.86 1.98 5.37
N ALA A 112 -2.72 1.84 4.72
CA ALA A 112 -1.54 1.15 5.24
C ALA A 112 -0.46 2.18 5.56
N VAL A 113 0.02 2.17 6.79
CA VAL A 113 1.07 3.07 7.30
C VAL A 113 2.28 2.25 7.70
N CYS A 114 3.43 2.59 7.17
CA CYS A 114 4.69 1.99 7.59
C CYS A 114 5.16 2.66 8.90
N THR A 115 5.16 1.92 9.98
CA THR A 115 5.50 2.44 11.32
C THR A 115 6.94 2.14 11.73
N SER A 116 7.56 1.14 11.12
CA SER A 116 8.97 0.79 11.33
C SER A 116 9.52 0.08 10.09
N VAL A 117 10.82 -0.20 10.07
CA VAL A 117 11.48 -0.97 9.00
C VAL A 117 11.01 -2.42 8.89
N THR A 118 10.16 -2.87 9.80
CA THR A 118 9.62 -4.24 9.85
C THR A 118 8.11 -4.28 10.06
N THR A 119 7.41 -3.14 10.00
CA THR A 119 5.99 -3.13 10.39
C THR A 119 5.14 -2.20 9.56
N TRP A 120 4.06 -2.73 9.02
CA TRP A 120 2.92 -2.03 8.47
C TRP A 120 1.73 -2.12 9.40
N GLN A 121 1.04 -1.00 9.60
CA GLN A 121 -0.29 -0.96 10.22
C GLN A 121 -1.33 -0.67 9.14
N ALA A 122 -2.33 -1.51 9.02
CA ALA A 122 -3.38 -1.40 8.03
C ALA A 122 -4.77 -1.36 8.67
N ILE A 123 -5.61 -0.46 8.19
CA ILE A 123 -7.01 -0.32 8.58
C ILE A 123 -7.87 -0.28 7.33
N GLY A 124 -9.00 -0.97 7.35
CA GLY A 124 -9.96 -1.00 6.27
C GLY A 124 -11.20 -0.14 6.55
N LEU A 125 -11.75 0.44 5.50
CA LEU A 125 -13.02 1.18 5.51
C LEU A 125 -13.91 0.64 4.39
N ALA A 126 -15.08 0.10 4.74
CA ALA A 126 -16.12 -0.34 3.81
C ALA A 126 -17.34 0.57 3.97
N GLY A 127 -17.51 1.48 3.01
CA GLY A 127 -18.51 2.55 3.15
C GLY A 127 -18.18 3.44 4.35
N THR A 128 -19.07 3.50 5.34
CA THR A 128 -18.88 4.25 6.59
C THR A 128 -18.44 3.39 7.78
N THR A 129 -18.21 2.10 7.55
CA THR A 129 -17.90 1.12 8.59
C THR A 129 -16.42 0.74 8.53
N LEU A 130 -15.80 0.62 9.71
CA LEU A 130 -14.46 0.03 9.80
C LEU A 130 -14.54 -1.44 9.35
N ALA A 131 -13.67 -1.81 8.42
CA ALA A 131 -13.48 -3.19 7.99
C ALA A 131 -12.19 -3.72 8.63
N ALA A 132 -12.24 -4.93 9.14
CA ALA A 132 -11.04 -5.56 9.67
C ALA A 132 -10.04 -5.81 8.53
N VAL A 133 -8.80 -5.39 8.75
CA VAL A 133 -7.63 -5.94 8.07
C VAL A 133 -6.90 -6.71 9.15
N GLU A 134 -7.02 -8.03 9.10
CA GLU A 134 -6.47 -8.90 10.14
C GLU A 134 -4.94 -8.87 10.14
N ALA A 135 -4.33 -9.39 11.21
CA ALA A 135 -2.90 -9.67 11.20
C ALA A 135 -2.60 -10.67 10.07
N ALA A 136 -1.49 -10.48 9.38
CA ALA A 136 -1.05 -11.41 8.36
C ALA A 136 -0.82 -12.81 8.97
N ALA A 137 -1.33 -13.83 8.34
CA ALA A 137 -1.29 -15.20 8.84
C ALA A 137 -0.81 -16.19 7.78
#